data_ec7755772c4286c4a36217705593f00c
#
_entry.id   ec7755772c4286c4a36217705593f00c
#
_cell.length_a   1.000
_cell.length_b   1.000
_cell.length_c   1.000
_cell.angle_alpha   90.00
_cell.angle_beta   90.00
_cell.angle_gamma   90.00
#
_symmetry.space_group_name_H-M   'P 1'
#
loop_
_entity.id
_entity.type
_entity.pdbx_description
1 polymer ?
#
loop_
_entity_poly.entity_id
_entity_poly.type
_entity_poly.pdbx_seq_one_letter_code
_entity_poly.pdbx_strand_id
1 'polypeptide(L)'
;LLMGFDLREAASIGIIGAADGPTSIYVSSKFAPHLLGPISVAAYSYMALVPLIQPPVIKALTTKAERKIRMTYREKKVSKALKILFPIAVTVVAGFFAPASVALIGFLMFGNLIRESGVVDRLSKGAQNELANIVTLLLGLAISTTLEADRFLQPTTLVIIGMGLVAFILDTGVGVLSAKFLNLFRKEKINPMVGAAGISAFPMSSRVIQKLGQKEDPQNFLLMHAVSANASGQIGSVLAGGIL
;
A
#
# COMPACT_ATOMS: atom_id res chain seq x y z
N LEU A 1 -14.57 17.50 1.38
CA LEU A 1 -15.23 18.75 0.96
C LEU A 1 -16.74 18.72 1.21
N LEU A 2 -17.49 17.74 0.66
CA LEU A 2 -18.95 17.63 0.87
C LEU A 2 -19.35 17.38 2.34
N MET A 3 -18.44 16.85 3.15
CA MET A 3 -18.65 16.54 4.57
C MET A 3 -18.07 17.62 5.51
N GLY A 4 -17.71 18.79 4.98
CA GLY A 4 -17.20 19.93 5.76
C GLY A 4 -15.70 19.92 6.01
N PHE A 5 -14.95 18.97 5.47
CA PHE A 5 -13.49 18.96 5.55
C PHE A 5 -12.87 19.91 4.51
N ASP A 6 -11.78 20.56 4.88
CA ASP A 6 -10.97 21.34 3.93
C ASP A 6 -10.19 20.42 2.97
N LEU A 7 -9.47 21.00 2.00
CA LEU A 7 -8.74 20.23 1.00
C LEU A 7 -7.60 19.40 1.60
N ARG A 8 -6.91 19.94 2.61
CA ARG A 8 -5.78 19.27 3.28
C ARG A 8 -6.27 18.13 4.17
N GLU A 9 -7.36 18.33 4.87
CA GLU A 9 -8.02 17.29 5.65
C GLU A 9 -8.56 16.18 4.73
N ALA A 10 -9.22 16.56 3.64
CA ALA A 10 -9.74 15.60 2.66
C ALA A 10 -8.63 14.77 2.00
N ALA A 11 -7.47 15.39 1.67
CA ALA A 11 -6.29 14.68 1.18
C ALA A 11 -5.75 13.69 2.21
N SER A 12 -5.65 14.12 3.48
CA SER A 12 -5.20 13.28 4.60
C SER A 12 -6.12 12.09 4.88
N ILE A 13 -7.44 12.25 4.66
CA ILE A 13 -8.42 11.18 4.78
C ILE A 13 -8.35 10.26 3.55
N GLY A 14 -8.22 10.83 2.35
CA GLY A 14 -8.18 10.06 1.10
C GLY A 14 -7.02 9.08 1.03
N ILE A 15 -5.84 9.46 1.56
CA ILE A 15 -4.65 8.59 1.53
C ILE A 15 -4.81 7.30 2.38
N ILE A 16 -5.80 7.26 3.28
CA ILE A 16 -6.14 6.04 4.04
C ILE A 16 -6.48 4.88 3.09
N GLY A 17 -7.08 5.20 1.93
CA GLY A 17 -7.45 4.21 0.92
C GLY A 17 -6.30 3.35 0.42
N ALA A 18 -5.10 3.91 0.35
CA ALA A 18 -3.90 3.17 -0.01
C ALA A 18 -3.52 2.06 1.00
N ALA A 19 -4.15 2.04 2.18
CA ALA A 19 -3.86 1.15 3.30
C ALA A 19 -2.36 1.14 3.68
N ASP A 20 -1.78 2.34 3.74
CA ASP A 20 -0.39 2.62 4.07
C ASP A 20 -0.35 3.49 5.34
N GLY A 21 -0.13 2.84 6.49
CA GLY A 21 -0.08 3.51 7.79
C GLY A 21 0.98 4.62 7.85
N PRO A 22 2.25 4.33 7.57
CA PRO A 22 3.33 5.33 7.57
C PRO A 22 3.06 6.53 6.67
N THR A 23 2.61 6.31 5.44
CA THR A 23 2.29 7.40 4.51
C THR A 23 1.09 8.23 5.01
N SER A 24 0.05 7.57 5.55
CA SER A 24 -1.11 8.26 6.13
C SER A 24 -0.71 9.15 7.32
N ILE A 25 0.18 8.65 8.19
CA ILE A 25 0.75 9.43 9.30
C ILE A 25 1.56 10.62 8.78
N TYR A 26 2.43 10.38 7.80
CA TYR A 26 3.27 11.43 7.22
C TYR A 26 2.42 12.57 6.63
N VAL A 27 1.46 12.24 5.79
CA VAL A 27 0.57 13.20 5.13
C VAL A 27 -0.27 13.95 6.18
N SER A 28 -0.92 13.24 7.11
CA SER A 28 -1.76 13.87 8.13
C SER A 28 -0.97 14.72 9.11
N SER A 29 0.27 14.34 9.44
CA SER A 29 1.14 15.18 10.29
C SER A 29 1.50 16.52 9.65
N LYS A 30 1.50 16.59 8.33
CA LYS A 30 1.78 17.81 7.57
C LYS A 30 0.53 18.66 7.30
N PHE A 31 -0.58 18.00 6.95
CA PHE A 31 -1.76 18.67 6.41
C PHE A 31 -2.89 18.81 7.42
N ALA A 32 -3.05 17.85 8.33
CA ALA A 32 -4.13 17.81 9.32
C ALA A 32 -3.66 17.22 10.65
N PRO A 33 -2.71 17.87 11.38
CA PRO A 33 -2.15 17.32 12.62
C PRO A 33 -3.21 17.02 13.69
N HIS A 34 -4.30 17.77 13.71
CA HIS A 34 -5.42 17.57 14.64
C HIS A 34 -6.25 16.29 14.34
N LEU A 35 -6.15 15.75 13.13
CA LEU A 35 -6.80 14.49 12.72
C LEU A 35 -5.83 13.30 12.73
N LEU A 36 -4.58 13.48 13.17
CA LEU A 36 -3.53 12.46 13.12
C LEU A 36 -3.95 11.16 13.84
N GLY A 37 -4.53 11.27 15.02
CA GLY A 37 -4.98 10.11 15.80
C GLY A 37 -6.03 9.28 15.05
N PRO A 38 -7.20 9.85 14.71
CA PRO A 38 -8.24 9.15 13.95
C PRO A 38 -7.76 8.56 12.63
N ILE A 39 -6.96 9.31 11.85
CA ILE A 39 -6.43 8.84 10.55
C ILE A 39 -5.46 7.67 10.74
N SER A 40 -4.57 7.74 11.73
CA SER A 40 -3.63 6.66 12.03
C SER A 40 -4.35 5.37 12.39
N VAL A 41 -5.33 5.44 13.28
CA VAL A 41 -6.13 4.27 13.67
C VAL A 41 -6.89 3.69 12.50
N ALA A 42 -7.53 4.54 11.68
CA ALA A 42 -8.25 4.09 10.49
C ALA A 42 -7.30 3.37 9.51
N ALA A 43 -6.15 3.97 9.17
CA ALA A 43 -5.19 3.41 8.22
C ALA A 43 -4.66 2.03 8.66
N TYR A 44 -4.24 1.88 9.91
CA TYR A 44 -3.77 0.59 10.44
C TYR A 44 -4.90 -0.44 10.58
N SER A 45 -6.10 0.01 10.96
CA SER A 45 -7.27 -0.87 11.04
C SER A 45 -7.62 -1.45 9.66
N TYR A 46 -7.62 -0.63 8.61
CA TYR A 46 -7.92 -1.11 7.26
C TYR A 46 -6.82 -2.00 6.72
N MET A 47 -5.56 -1.74 7.03
CA MET A 47 -4.48 -2.66 6.69
C MET A 47 -4.73 -4.05 7.30
N ALA A 48 -5.18 -4.14 8.56
CA ALA A 48 -5.54 -5.40 9.19
C ALA A 48 -6.81 -6.04 8.60
N LEU A 49 -7.75 -5.22 8.10
CA LEU A 49 -9.03 -5.67 7.52
C LEU A 49 -8.95 -6.01 6.03
N VAL A 50 -7.80 -5.87 5.37
CA VAL A 50 -7.59 -6.26 3.96
C VAL A 50 -8.16 -7.64 3.63
N PRO A 51 -7.91 -8.72 4.43
CA PRO A 51 -8.44 -10.04 4.14
C PRO A 51 -9.96 -10.14 4.19
N LEU A 52 -10.62 -9.22 4.87
CA LEU A 52 -12.07 -9.18 5.01
C LEU A 52 -12.73 -8.33 3.91
N ILE A 53 -12.15 -7.17 3.60
CA ILE A 53 -12.76 -6.17 2.71
C ILE A 53 -12.45 -6.45 1.23
N GLN A 54 -11.22 -6.81 0.89
CA GLN A 54 -10.84 -7.04 -0.51
C GLN A 54 -11.60 -8.17 -1.21
N PRO A 55 -11.83 -9.36 -0.60
CA PRO A 55 -12.48 -10.46 -1.30
C PRO A 55 -13.87 -10.14 -1.84
N PRO A 56 -14.80 -9.52 -1.10
CA PRO A 56 -16.10 -9.15 -1.63
C PRO A 56 -16.01 -8.10 -2.76
N VAL A 57 -15.13 -7.09 -2.64
CA VAL A 57 -14.92 -6.07 -3.68
C VAL A 57 -14.41 -6.72 -4.97
N ILE A 58 -13.39 -7.57 -4.88
CA ILE A 58 -12.84 -8.29 -6.03
C ILE A 58 -13.91 -9.15 -6.69
N LYS A 59 -14.69 -9.90 -5.91
CA LYS A 59 -15.75 -10.78 -6.44
C LYS A 59 -16.87 -9.99 -7.12
N ALA A 60 -17.24 -8.84 -6.60
CA ALA A 60 -18.23 -7.97 -7.20
C ALA A 60 -17.81 -7.42 -8.57
N LEU A 61 -16.50 -7.17 -8.74
CA LEU A 61 -15.92 -6.57 -9.93
C LEU A 61 -15.34 -7.59 -10.93
N THR A 62 -15.31 -8.88 -10.60
CA THR A 62 -14.73 -9.91 -11.47
C THR A 62 -15.66 -11.10 -11.66
N THR A 63 -15.67 -11.66 -12.87
CA THR A 63 -16.36 -12.90 -13.17
C THR A 63 -15.54 -14.12 -12.71
N LYS A 64 -16.21 -15.28 -12.56
CA LYS A 64 -15.50 -16.54 -12.26
C LYS A 64 -14.47 -16.91 -13.32
N ALA A 65 -14.75 -16.62 -14.60
CA ALA A 65 -13.82 -16.86 -15.69
C ALA A 65 -12.56 -16.00 -15.56
N GLU A 66 -12.70 -14.72 -15.24
CA GLU A 66 -11.57 -13.82 -15.03
C GLU A 66 -10.71 -14.24 -13.83
N ARG A 67 -11.33 -14.70 -12.74
CA ARG A 67 -10.58 -15.17 -11.55
C ARG A 67 -9.79 -16.45 -11.79
N LYS A 68 -10.18 -17.26 -12.78
CA LYS A 68 -9.47 -18.48 -13.19
C LYS A 68 -8.34 -18.24 -14.19
N ILE A 69 -8.12 -17.01 -14.67
CA ILE A 69 -7.00 -16.70 -15.54
C ILE A 69 -5.69 -17.05 -14.82
N ARG A 70 -4.97 -18.05 -15.37
CA ARG A 70 -3.64 -18.42 -14.87
C ARG A 70 -2.59 -17.54 -15.50
N MET A 71 -1.62 -17.11 -14.70
CA MET A 71 -0.50 -16.31 -15.14
C MET A 71 0.79 -17.09 -14.99
N THR A 72 1.54 -17.23 -16.09
CA THR A 72 2.83 -17.90 -16.05
C THR A 72 3.87 -16.98 -15.44
N TYR A 73 4.42 -17.36 -14.30
CA TYR A 73 5.56 -16.66 -13.70
C TYR A 73 6.86 -17.21 -14.33
N ARG A 74 7.60 -16.32 -14.95
CA ARG A 74 8.96 -16.60 -15.44
C ARG A 74 9.93 -15.74 -14.66
N GLU A 75 10.77 -16.35 -13.85
CA GLU A 75 11.82 -15.66 -13.14
C GLU A 75 12.84 -15.09 -14.14
N LYS A 76 12.90 -13.77 -14.20
CA LYS A 76 13.95 -13.09 -14.98
C LYS A 76 15.15 -12.85 -14.07
N LYS A 77 16.29 -13.39 -14.45
CA LYS A 77 17.56 -13.09 -13.76
C LYS A 77 17.88 -11.60 -13.95
N VAL A 78 17.85 -10.85 -12.89
CA VAL A 78 18.20 -9.43 -12.87
C VAL A 78 19.65 -9.31 -12.45
N SER A 79 20.45 -8.52 -13.18
CA SER A 79 21.87 -8.32 -12.85
C SER A 79 22.01 -7.61 -11.49
N LYS A 80 23.10 -7.88 -10.76
CA LYS A 80 23.39 -7.22 -9.48
C LYS A 80 23.49 -5.70 -9.64
N ALA A 81 24.11 -5.24 -10.74
CA ALA A 81 24.21 -3.81 -11.04
C ALA A 81 22.81 -3.14 -11.15
N LEU A 82 21.85 -3.78 -11.85
CA LEU A 82 20.51 -3.23 -11.97
C LEU A 82 19.78 -3.20 -10.63
N LYS A 83 19.95 -4.20 -9.78
CA LYS A 83 19.37 -4.24 -8.43
C LYS A 83 19.90 -3.12 -7.52
N ILE A 84 21.17 -2.75 -7.68
CA ILE A 84 21.81 -1.64 -6.93
C ILE A 84 21.41 -0.28 -7.53
N LEU A 85 21.35 -0.18 -8.86
CA LEU A 85 21.02 1.08 -9.53
C LEU A 85 19.55 1.46 -9.38
N PHE A 86 18.65 0.47 -9.32
CA PHE A 86 17.20 0.68 -9.23
C PHE A 86 16.79 1.59 -8.06
N PRO A 87 17.17 1.33 -6.79
CA PRO A 87 16.78 2.19 -5.68
C PRO A 87 17.37 3.61 -5.79
N ILE A 88 18.56 3.76 -6.34
CA ILE A 88 19.17 5.08 -6.58
C ILE A 88 18.35 5.83 -7.63
N ALA A 89 18.08 5.20 -8.77
CA ALA A 89 17.30 5.80 -9.85
C ALA A 89 15.88 6.21 -9.41
N VAL A 90 15.19 5.33 -8.67
CA VAL A 90 13.84 5.62 -8.13
C VAL A 90 13.88 6.83 -7.20
N THR A 91 14.86 6.92 -6.30
CA THR A 91 14.99 8.06 -5.37
C THR A 91 15.25 9.36 -6.11
N VAL A 92 16.15 9.35 -7.10
CA VAL A 92 16.47 10.53 -7.92
C VAL A 92 15.24 10.99 -8.72
N VAL A 93 14.58 10.06 -9.40
CA VAL A 93 13.37 10.38 -10.19
C VAL A 93 12.26 10.92 -9.28
N ALA A 94 12.02 10.27 -8.13
CA ALA A 94 11.04 10.75 -7.16
C ALA A 94 11.38 12.17 -6.67
N GLY A 95 12.65 12.46 -6.44
CA GLY A 95 13.11 13.79 -6.03
C GLY A 95 12.80 14.89 -7.05
N PHE A 96 12.80 14.57 -8.33
CA PHE A 96 12.41 15.53 -9.37
C PHE A 96 10.90 15.76 -9.45
N PHE A 97 10.08 14.72 -9.32
CA PHE A 97 8.64 14.81 -9.53
C PHE A 97 7.84 15.06 -8.26
N ALA A 98 8.32 14.56 -7.13
CA ALA A 98 7.66 14.64 -5.83
C ALA A 98 8.69 14.87 -4.71
N PRO A 99 9.31 16.08 -4.60
CA PRO A 99 10.38 16.35 -3.62
C PRO A 99 10.00 16.02 -2.18
N ALA A 100 8.75 16.24 -1.79
CA ALA A 100 8.28 15.95 -0.43
C ALA A 100 8.21 14.44 -0.12
N SER A 101 8.18 13.56 -1.14
CA SER A 101 8.22 12.11 -0.95
C SER A 101 9.63 11.56 -0.71
N VAL A 102 10.69 12.36 -0.96
CA VAL A 102 12.09 11.88 -0.93
C VAL A 102 12.45 11.28 0.43
N ALA A 103 11.94 11.82 1.52
CA ALA A 103 12.20 11.27 2.84
C ALA A 103 11.69 9.82 2.96
N LEU A 104 10.43 9.57 2.59
CA LEU A 104 9.81 8.24 2.68
C LEU A 104 10.40 7.28 1.63
N ILE A 105 10.45 7.73 0.36
CA ILE A 105 10.96 6.87 -0.73
C ILE A 105 12.44 6.60 -0.58
N GLY A 106 13.21 7.60 -0.11
CA GLY A 106 14.65 7.47 0.14
C GLY A 106 14.94 6.40 1.19
N PHE A 107 14.21 6.38 2.31
CA PHE A 107 14.38 5.33 3.32
C PHE A 107 13.94 3.95 2.81
N LEU A 108 12.85 3.85 2.05
CA LEU A 108 12.42 2.60 1.42
C LEU A 108 13.50 2.08 0.45
N MET A 109 14.01 2.96 -0.40
CA MET A 109 15.03 2.62 -1.40
C MET A 109 16.39 2.37 -0.77
N PHE A 110 16.74 3.08 0.30
CA PHE A 110 17.96 2.82 1.07
C PHE A 110 17.92 1.42 1.71
N GLY A 111 16.79 1.04 2.31
CA GLY A 111 16.60 -0.33 2.81
C GLY A 111 16.76 -1.39 1.72
N ASN A 112 16.22 -1.14 0.52
CA ASN A 112 16.42 -2.01 -0.63
C ASN A 112 17.89 -2.06 -1.07
N LEU A 113 18.57 -0.91 -1.13
CA LEU A 113 19.98 -0.81 -1.51
C LEU A 113 20.90 -1.60 -0.59
N ILE A 114 20.78 -1.44 0.73
CA ILE A 114 21.62 -2.18 1.69
C ILE A 114 21.36 -3.68 1.61
N ARG A 115 20.13 -4.12 1.37
CA ARG A 115 19.76 -5.51 1.19
C ARG A 115 20.40 -6.10 -0.10
N GLU A 116 20.21 -5.45 -1.24
CA GLU A 116 20.66 -5.96 -2.54
C GLU A 116 22.18 -5.80 -2.76
N SER A 117 22.85 -4.94 -1.99
CA SER A 117 24.31 -4.78 -2.04
C SER A 117 25.05 -6.07 -1.65
N GLY A 118 24.51 -6.79 -0.66
CA GLY A 118 25.13 -8.00 -0.10
C GLY A 118 26.46 -7.77 0.62
N VAL A 119 26.78 -6.51 0.94
CA VAL A 119 28.04 -6.15 1.63
C VAL A 119 27.81 -5.92 3.12
N VAL A 120 26.61 -5.48 3.49
CA VAL A 120 26.24 -5.08 4.86
C VAL A 120 25.09 -5.95 5.42
N ASP A 121 25.16 -7.25 5.22
CA ASP A 121 24.07 -8.18 5.59
C ASP A 121 23.66 -8.08 7.05
N ARG A 122 24.63 -7.94 7.97
CA ARG A 122 24.34 -7.78 9.40
C ARG A 122 23.53 -6.51 9.67
N LEU A 123 23.89 -5.40 9.03
CA LEU A 123 23.18 -4.14 9.17
C LEU A 123 21.76 -4.23 8.57
N SER A 124 21.65 -4.85 7.41
CA SER A 124 20.37 -5.10 6.75
C SER A 124 19.43 -5.94 7.62
N LYS A 125 19.95 -7.01 8.23
CA LYS A 125 19.16 -7.85 9.16
C LYS A 125 18.76 -7.09 10.41
N GLY A 126 19.68 -6.32 11.03
CA GLY A 126 19.37 -5.48 12.18
C GLY A 126 18.29 -4.42 11.88
N ALA A 127 18.33 -3.84 10.69
CA ALA A 127 17.30 -2.89 10.28
C ALA A 127 15.93 -3.56 10.08
N GLN A 128 15.91 -4.77 9.52
CA GLN A 128 14.66 -5.51 9.26
C GLN A 128 14.01 -6.10 10.51
N ASN A 129 14.77 -6.37 11.55
CA ASN A 129 14.28 -7.01 12.78
C ASN A 129 14.30 -6.04 13.96
N GLU A 130 15.49 -5.73 14.48
CA GLU A 130 15.63 -4.99 15.74
C GLU A 130 15.15 -3.55 15.60
N LEU A 131 15.65 -2.83 14.59
CA LEU A 131 15.25 -1.45 14.37
C LEU A 131 13.77 -1.33 14.02
N ALA A 132 13.26 -2.19 13.14
CA ALA A 132 11.84 -2.21 12.78
C ALA A 132 10.95 -2.44 14.01
N ASN A 133 11.30 -3.38 14.90
CA ASN A 133 10.56 -3.64 16.12
C ASN A 133 10.57 -2.45 17.08
N ILE A 134 11.75 -1.84 17.30
CA ILE A 134 11.90 -0.66 18.18
C ILE A 134 11.09 0.51 17.63
N VAL A 135 11.22 0.80 16.35
CA VAL A 135 10.49 1.91 15.70
C VAL A 135 8.99 1.66 15.74
N THR A 136 8.53 0.43 15.53
CA THR A 136 7.11 0.06 15.62
C THR A 136 6.57 0.27 17.04
N LEU A 137 7.32 -0.11 18.05
CA LEU A 137 6.95 0.13 19.46
C LEU A 137 6.84 1.63 19.77
N LEU A 138 7.86 2.41 19.40
CA LEU A 138 7.87 3.86 19.59
C LEU A 138 6.75 4.55 18.83
N LEU A 139 6.47 4.12 17.61
CA LEU A 139 5.36 4.63 16.81
C LEU A 139 4.01 4.34 17.48
N GLY A 140 3.81 3.11 17.96
CA GLY A 140 2.60 2.74 18.70
C GLY A 140 2.39 3.59 19.96
N LEU A 141 3.45 3.81 20.72
CA LEU A 141 3.40 4.70 21.89
C LEU A 141 3.09 6.15 21.49
N ALA A 142 3.75 6.67 20.46
CA ALA A 142 3.52 8.04 19.99
C ALA A 142 2.07 8.23 19.48
N ILE A 143 1.53 7.28 18.74
CA ILE A 143 0.14 7.33 18.27
C ILE A 143 -0.82 7.25 19.46
N SER A 144 -0.55 6.38 20.44
CA SER A 144 -1.44 6.23 21.60
C SER A 144 -1.62 7.53 22.39
N THR A 145 -0.62 8.40 22.43
CA THR A 145 -0.73 9.72 23.08
C THR A 145 -1.66 10.70 22.34
N THR A 146 -1.97 10.44 21.08
CA THR A 146 -2.91 11.25 20.28
C THR A 146 -4.35 10.74 20.38
N LEU A 147 -4.58 9.58 21.01
CA LEU A 147 -5.88 8.95 21.18
C LEU A 147 -6.56 9.42 22.47
N GLU A 148 -7.10 10.63 22.44
CA GLU A 148 -7.94 11.14 23.52
C GLU A 148 -9.37 10.59 23.36
N ALA A 149 -9.94 9.98 24.41
CA ALA A 149 -11.26 9.36 24.36
C ALA A 149 -12.35 10.34 23.87
N ASP A 150 -12.29 11.57 24.34
CA ASP A 150 -13.27 12.63 23.99
C ASP A 150 -13.20 13.05 22.52
N ARG A 151 -12.04 12.91 21.89
CA ARG A 151 -11.86 13.21 20.47
C ARG A 151 -12.16 11.99 19.60
N PHE A 152 -11.83 10.80 20.08
CA PHE A 152 -12.00 9.57 19.32
C PHE A 152 -13.48 9.19 19.14
N LEU A 153 -14.32 9.47 20.13
CA LEU A 153 -15.77 9.19 20.06
C LEU A 153 -16.59 10.30 19.40
N GLN A 154 -15.96 11.31 18.81
CA GLN A 154 -16.67 12.35 18.10
C GLN A 154 -17.27 11.86 16.78
N PRO A 155 -18.41 12.42 16.34
CA PRO A 155 -18.98 12.11 15.03
C PRO A 155 -18.00 12.28 13.87
N THR A 156 -17.12 13.28 13.94
CA THR A 156 -16.06 13.53 12.96
C THR A 156 -15.12 12.33 12.77
N THR A 157 -14.73 11.68 13.87
CA THR A 157 -13.88 10.48 13.81
C THR A 157 -14.58 9.31 13.12
N LEU A 158 -15.87 9.12 13.41
CA LEU A 158 -16.67 8.08 12.76
C LEU A 158 -16.82 8.35 11.26
N VAL A 159 -16.97 9.62 10.87
CA VAL A 159 -16.99 10.03 9.46
C VAL A 159 -15.63 9.73 8.80
N ILE A 160 -14.50 10.06 9.44
CA ILE A 160 -13.15 9.77 8.91
C ILE A 160 -12.98 8.26 8.71
N ILE A 161 -13.36 7.45 9.68
CA ILE A 161 -13.33 5.99 9.56
C ILE A 161 -14.22 5.53 8.39
N GLY A 162 -15.45 6.00 8.30
CA GLY A 162 -16.35 5.65 7.20
C GLY A 162 -15.80 6.04 5.82
N MET A 163 -15.26 7.25 5.70
CA MET A 163 -14.66 7.75 4.45
C MET A 163 -13.38 6.96 4.08
N GLY A 164 -12.55 6.62 5.06
CA GLY A 164 -11.38 5.77 4.84
C GLY A 164 -11.75 4.38 4.31
N LEU A 165 -12.86 3.80 4.81
CA LEU A 165 -13.39 2.54 4.28
C LEU A 165 -13.82 2.67 2.82
N VAL A 166 -14.54 3.74 2.49
CA VAL A 166 -14.97 4.01 1.11
C VAL A 166 -13.73 4.20 0.21
N ALA A 167 -12.75 4.98 0.63
CA ALA A 167 -11.51 5.16 -0.10
C ALA A 167 -10.79 3.82 -0.35
N PHE A 168 -10.68 2.96 0.66
CA PHE A 168 -10.06 1.65 0.53
C PHE A 168 -10.81 0.70 -0.43
N ILE A 169 -12.14 0.72 -0.41
CA ILE A 169 -12.97 -0.04 -1.36
C ILE A 169 -12.76 0.47 -2.78
N LEU A 170 -12.74 1.80 -2.96
CA LEU A 170 -12.50 2.42 -4.26
C LEU A 170 -11.11 2.10 -4.80
N ASP A 171 -10.06 2.22 -4.00
CA ASP A 171 -8.70 1.89 -4.40
C ASP A 171 -8.55 0.43 -4.84
N THR A 172 -9.09 -0.49 -4.05
CA THR A 172 -9.15 -1.91 -4.43
C THR A 172 -9.91 -2.09 -5.76
N GLY A 173 -11.04 -1.41 -5.91
CA GLY A 173 -11.86 -1.47 -7.12
C GLY A 173 -11.15 -0.91 -8.34
N VAL A 174 -10.54 0.25 -8.22
CA VAL A 174 -9.76 0.89 -9.28
C VAL A 174 -8.59 0.00 -9.71
N GLY A 175 -7.90 -0.64 -8.76
CA GLY A 175 -6.85 -1.60 -9.07
C GLY A 175 -7.35 -2.76 -9.96
N VAL A 176 -8.49 -3.36 -9.59
CA VAL A 176 -9.12 -4.42 -10.41
C VAL A 176 -9.51 -3.91 -11.80
N LEU A 177 -10.16 -2.75 -11.86
CA LEU A 177 -10.60 -2.15 -13.13
C LEU A 177 -9.42 -1.75 -14.01
N SER A 178 -8.33 -1.26 -13.44
CA SER A 178 -7.10 -0.95 -14.18
C SER A 178 -6.51 -2.20 -14.84
N ALA A 179 -6.49 -3.34 -14.13
CA ALA A 179 -6.04 -4.60 -14.71
C ALA A 179 -6.98 -5.09 -15.83
N LYS A 180 -8.30 -4.89 -15.68
CA LYS A 180 -9.28 -5.17 -16.75
C LYS A 180 -9.06 -4.25 -17.95
N PHE A 181 -8.84 -2.97 -17.73
CA PHE A 181 -8.56 -1.99 -18.78
C PHE A 181 -7.29 -2.37 -19.55
N LEU A 182 -6.20 -2.72 -18.86
CA LEU A 182 -4.99 -3.22 -19.50
C LEU A 182 -5.23 -4.46 -20.35
N ASN A 183 -6.17 -5.32 -19.94
CA ASN A 183 -6.54 -6.52 -20.69
C ASN A 183 -7.19 -6.22 -22.04
N LEU A 184 -7.70 -5.02 -22.29
CA LEU A 184 -8.21 -4.62 -23.62
C LEU A 184 -7.09 -4.59 -24.66
N PHE A 185 -5.87 -4.23 -24.24
CA PHE A 185 -4.72 -4.05 -25.13
C PHE A 185 -3.74 -5.23 -25.12
N ARG A 186 -3.95 -6.24 -24.26
CA ARG A 186 -3.02 -7.36 -24.10
C ARG A 186 -3.52 -8.64 -24.78
N LYS A 187 -2.62 -9.30 -25.49
CA LYS A 187 -2.87 -10.64 -26.04
C LYS A 187 -2.94 -11.69 -24.92
N GLU A 188 -1.96 -11.68 -24.01
CA GLU A 188 -1.98 -12.51 -22.82
C GLU A 188 -2.68 -11.75 -21.69
N LYS A 189 -3.82 -12.28 -21.26
CA LYS A 189 -4.66 -11.65 -20.24
C LYS A 189 -4.03 -11.75 -18.86
N ILE A 190 -4.08 -10.65 -18.10
CA ILE A 190 -3.72 -10.58 -16.69
C ILE A 190 -4.95 -11.00 -15.87
N ASN A 191 -4.75 -11.75 -14.80
CA ASN A 191 -5.82 -11.98 -13.84
C ASN A 191 -6.17 -10.66 -13.14
N PRO A 192 -7.40 -10.14 -13.27
CA PRO A 192 -7.76 -8.83 -12.72
C PRO A 192 -7.62 -8.73 -11.20
N MET A 193 -7.67 -9.86 -10.49
CA MET A 193 -7.45 -9.87 -9.03
C MET A 193 -6.08 -9.32 -8.65
N VAL A 194 -5.06 -9.51 -9.52
CA VAL A 194 -3.70 -8.99 -9.26
C VAL A 194 -3.69 -7.47 -9.16
N GLY A 195 -4.57 -6.79 -9.88
CA GLY A 195 -4.70 -5.33 -9.80
C GLY A 195 -5.12 -4.85 -8.41
N ALA A 196 -5.94 -5.60 -7.68
CA ALA A 196 -6.30 -5.27 -6.31
C ALA A 196 -5.10 -5.26 -5.34
N ALA A 197 -3.98 -5.89 -5.70
CA ALA A 197 -2.75 -5.82 -4.92
C ALA A 197 -1.96 -4.52 -5.15
N GLY A 198 -2.41 -3.65 -6.04
CA GLY A 198 -1.80 -2.34 -6.28
C GLY A 198 -1.90 -1.34 -5.11
N ILE A 199 -2.56 -1.70 -4.02
CA ILE A 199 -2.54 -0.96 -2.74
C ILE A 199 -1.26 -1.25 -1.96
N SER A 200 -0.95 -0.40 -0.98
CA SER A 200 0.31 -0.49 -0.21
C SER A 200 0.32 -1.55 0.90
N ALA A 201 -0.80 -2.20 1.22
CA ALA A 201 -0.89 -3.21 2.30
C ALA A 201 -0.05 -4.46 2.01
N PHE A 202 1.26 -4.33 2.06
CA PHE A 202 2.24 -5.38 1.79
C PHE A 202 2.54 -6.19 3.08
N PRO A 203 2.63 -7.51 3.03
CA PRO A 203 2.30 -8.43 1.93
C PRO A 203 0.87 -9.00 2.02
N MET A 204 -0.03 -8.36 2.76
CA MET A 204 -1.35 -8.92 3.08
C MET A 204 -2.24 -9.05 1.85
N SER A 205 -2.30 -8.00 1.02
CA SER A 205 -3.10 -8.01 -0.20
C SER A 205 -2.69 -9.12 -1.16
N SER A 206 -1.40 -9.32 -1.38
CA SER A 206 -0.89 -10.39 -2.25
C SER A 206 -1.26 -11.79 -1.75
N ARG A 207 -1.26 -12.01 -0.43
CA ARG A 207 -1.70 -13.27 0.19
C ARG A 207 -3.20 -13.52 0.01
N VAL A 208 -4.01 -12.45 0.11
CA VAL A 208 -5.46 -12.52 -0.13
C VAL A 208 -5.74 -12.96 -1.57
N ILE A 209 -5.06 -12.36 -2.53
CA ILE A 209 -5.23 -12.68 -3.95
C ILE A 209 -4.80 -14.12 -4.25
N GLN A 210 -3.69 -14.58 -3.67
CA GLN A 210 -3.27 -15.97 -3.80
C GLN A 210 -4.34 -16.94 -3.26
N LYS A 211 -4.87 -16.68 -2.07
CA LYS A 211 -5.94 -17.51 -1.47
C LYS A 211 -7.21 -17.51 -2.33
N LEU A 212 -7.60 -16.36 -2.87
CA LEU A 212 -8.76 -16.27 -3.75
C LEU A 212 -8.52 -17.02 -5.07
N GLY A 213 -7.33 -16.87 -5.66
CA GLY A 213 -6.98 -17.56 -6.89
C GLY A 213 -7.04 -19.09 -6.72
N GLN A 214 -6.45 -19.63 -5.66
CA GLN A 214 -6.48 -21.05 -5.36
C GLN A 214 -7.87 -21.57 -4.98
N LYS A 215 -8.74 -20.72 -4.41
CA LYS A 215 -10.14 -21.10 -4.13
C LYS A 215 -10.96 -21.29 -5.41
N GLU A 216 -10.68 -20.51 -6.45
CA GLU A 216 -11.37 -20.61 -7.75
C GLU A 216 -10.74 -21.71 -8.65
N ASP A 217 -9.43 -21.92 -8.54
CA ASP A 217 -8.65 -22.92 -9.24
C ASP A 217 -7.40 -23.26 -8.41
N PRO A 218 -7.29 -24.48 -7.83
CA PRO A 218 -6.17 -24.89 -6.98
C PRO A 218 -4.78 -24.75 -7.61
N GLN A 219 -4.70 -24.77 -8.95
CA GLN A 219 -3.45 -24.61 -9.68
C GLN A 219 -3.15 -23.16 -10.08
N ASN A 220 -3.94 -22.19 -9.63
CA ASN A 220 -3.75 -20.78 -9.96
C ASN A 220 -2.81 -20.11 -8.96
N PHE A 221 -1.54 -20.00 -9.31
CA PHE A 221 -0.49 -19.39 -8.48
C PHE A 221 -0.27 -17.93 -8.88
N LEU A 222 -0.91 -17.00 -8.17
CA LEU A 222 -0.86 -15.57 -8.46
C LEU A 222 0.08 -14.81 -7.52
N LEU A 223 0.67 -15.46 -6.50
CA LEU A 223 1.39 -14.80 -5.41
C LEU A 223 2.50 -13.87 -5.92
N MET A 224 3.37 -14.33 -6.80
CA MET A 224 4.51 -13.54 -7.26
C MET A 224 4.08 -12.32 -8.08
N HIS A 225 3.04 -12.47 -8.89
CA HIS A 225 2.45 -11.35 -9.64
C HIS A 225 1.80 -10.33 -8.69
N ALA A 226 1.05 -10.81 -7.70
CA ALA A 226 0.42 -9.96 -6.69
C ALA A 226 1.45 -9.27 -5.79
N VAL A 227 2.54 -9.93 -5.41
CA VAL A 227 3.66 -9.32 -4.65
C VAL A 227 4.30 -8.20 -5.45
N SER A 228 4.53 -8.40 -6.76
CA SER A 228 5.09 -7.37 -7.63
C SER A 228 4.18 -6.15 -7.74
N ALA A 229 2.86 -6.36 -7.92
CA ALA A 229 1.88 -5.28 -7.94
C ALA A 229 1.82 -4.55 -6.59
N ASN A 230 1.86 -5.29 -5.48
CA ASN A 230 1.81 -4.74 -4.14
C ASN A 230 3.06 -3.91 -3.79
N ALA A 231 4.26 -4.36 -4.19
CA ALA A 231 5.48 -3.59 -4.04
C ALA A 231 5.44 -2.29 -4.86
N SER A 232 4.88 -2.34 -6.07
CA SER A 232 4.67 -1.15 -6.90
C SER A 232 3.66 -0.19 -6.27
N GLY A 233 2.59 -0.71 -5.65
CA GLY A 233 1.60 0.06 -4.91
C GLY A 233 2.21 0.80 -3.71
N GLN A 234 3.16 0.17 -3.02
CA GLN A 234 3.91 0.81 -1.93
C GLN A 234 4.70 2.04 -2.39
N ILE A 235 5.42 1.91 -3.52
CA ILE A 235 6.13 3.04 -4.12
C ILE A 235 5.12 4.12 -4.57
N GLY A 236 4.01 3.70 -5.18
CA GLY A 236 2.95 4.59 -5.66
C GLY A 236 2.29 5.40 -4.56
N SER A 237 1.96 4.78 -3.41
CA SER A 237 1.34 5.47 -2.27
C SER A 237 2.27 6.52 -1.66
N VAL A 238 3.56 6.19 -1.54
CA VAL A 238 4.58 7.13 -1.02
C VAL A 238 4.75 8.32 -1.96
N LEU A 239 4.79 8.07 -3.28
CA LEU A 239 4.84 9.15 -4.28
C LEU A 239 3.59 10.01 -4.24
N ALA A 240 2.41 9.41 -4.17
CA ALA A 240 1.14 10.14 -4.06
C ALA A 240 1.13 11.04 -2.82
N GLY A 241 1.56 10.53 -1.66
CA GLY A 241 1.69 11.31 -0.44
C GLY A 241 2.70 12.46 -0.51
N GLY A 242 3.64 12.42 -1.44
CA GLY A 242 4.60 13.50 -1.68
C GLY A 242 4.18 14.50 -2.76
N ILE A 243 3.17 14.16 -3.57
CA ILE A 243 2.60 15.05 -4.60
C ILE A 243 1.47 15.90 -4.00
N LEU A 244 0.74 15.36 -3.00
CA LEU A 244 -0.29 16.08 -2.25
C LEU A 244 0.30 17.27 -1.49
#